data_78ca40ce31fc694a64a1438d920d596a
#
_entry.id   78ca40ce31fc694a64a1438d920d596a
#
_cell.length_a   1.000
_cell.length_b   1.000
_cell.length_c   1.000
_cell.angle_alpha   90.00
_cell.angle_beta   90.00
_cell.angle_gamma   90.00
#
_symmetry.space_group_name_H-M   'P 1'
#
loop_
_entity.id
_entity.type
_entity.pdbx_description
1 polymer ?
#
loop_
_entity_poly.entity_id
_entity_poly.type
_entity_poly.pdbx_seq_one_letter_code
_entity_poly.pdbx_strand_id
1 'polypeptide(L)'
;MNTRISFLATLIFGILIVSYSIAGAEDGETLFKSKCGQCHKNGGEAPVFSPVKFASSQWERFFKREKHKRKKDISGIIPSDEQASIKQYLIDHAADSDLPIAAGLQ
;
A
#
# COMPACT_ATOMS: atom_id res chain seq x y z
N MET A 1 20.83 58.84 -36.12
CA MET A 1 21.33 58.02 -35.02
C MET A 1 20.23 57.06 -34.60
N ASN A 2 20.37 55.87 -35.03
CA ASN A 2 19.33 54.88 -34.76
C ASN A 2 19.73 54.06 -33.54
N THR A 3 19.16 54.43 -32.43
CA THR A 3 19.28 53.62 -31.23
C THR A 3 18.35 52.43 -31.40
N ARG A 4 18.90 51.31 -31.84
CA ARG A 4 18.14 50.06 -31.85
C ARG A 4 18.18 49.51 -30.44
N ILE A 5 17.11 49.76 -29.74
CA ILE A 5 16.89 49.11 -28.50
C ILE A 5 16.46 47.69 -28.84
N SER A 6 17.42 46.79 -28.79
CA SER A 6 17.13 45.36 -28.83
C SER A 6 16.48 44.98 -27.53
N PHE A 7 15.18 44.91 -27.54
CA PHE A 7 14.45 44.21 -26.47
C PHE A 7 14.76 42.72 -26.61
N LEU A 8 15.80 42.32 -25.98
CA LEU A 8 15.96 40.88 -25.65
C LEU A 8 14.87 40.56 -24.64
N ALA A 9 13.73 40.19 -25.19
CA ALA A 9 12.73 39.51 -24.36
C ALA A 9 13.32 38.19 -23.95
N THR A 10 13.97 38.19 -22.80
CA THR A 10 14.37 36.95 -22.13
C THR A 10 13.07 36.30 -21.69
N LEU A 11 12.53 35.44 -22.54
CA LEU A 11 11.49 34.54 -22.18
C LEU A 11 12.10 33.57 -21.16
N ILE A 12 11.99 33.91 -19.89
CA ILE A 12 12.23 32.98 -18.83
C ILE A 12 11.06 32.02 -18.90
N PHE A 13 11.24 30.97 -19.68
CA PHE A 13 10.39 29.81 -19.62
C PHE A 13 10.65 29.20 -18.25
N GLY A 14 9.86 29.62 -17.26
CA GLY A 14 9.81 28.94 -15.98
C GLY A 14 9.33 27.54 -16.24
N ILE A 15 10.26 26.59 -16.34
CA ILE A 15 9.93 25.20 -16.28
C ILE A 15 9.37 24.97 -14.88
N LEU A 16 8.04 25.03 -14.79
CA LEU A 16 7.34 24.53 -13.64
C LEU A 16 7.59 23.03 -13.63
N ILE A 17 8.66 22.62 -12.95
CA ILE A 17 8.83 21.22 -12.62
C ILE A 17 7.75 20.95 -11.59
N VAL A 18 6.57 20.56 -12.09
CA VAL A 18 5.58 19.94 -11.23
C VAL A 18 6.21 18.62 -10.80
N SER A 19 6.88 18.65 -9.68
CA SER A 19 7.24 17.43 -8.99
C SER A 19 5.93 16.76 -8.63
N TYR A 20 5.47 15.88 -9.49
CA TYR A 20 4.48 14.90 -9.09
C TYR A 20 5.18 14.05 -8.04
N SER A 21 5.09 14.48 -6.79
CA SER A 21 5.19 13.54 -5.70
C SER A 21 4.04 12.59 -5.94
N ILE A 22 4.33 11.50 -6.61
CA ILE A 22 3.51 10.32 -6.41
C ILE A 22 3.72 10.06 -4.93
N ALA A 23 2.79 10.56 -4.10
CA ALA A 23 2.60 10.02 -2.78
C ALA A 23 2.26 8.57 -3.06
N GLY A 24 3.31 7.77 -3.23
CA GLY A 24 3.19 6.38 -3.57
C GLY A 24 2.28 5.78 -2.53
N ALA A 25 1.20 5.15 -2.97
CA ALA A 25 0.53 4.20 -2.13
C ALA A 25 1.63 3.38 -1.46
N GLU A 26 1.66 3.37 -0.13
CA GLU A 26 2.59 2.52 0.61
C GLU A 26 2.46 1.10 0.03
N ASP A 27 3.56 0.38 -0.11
CA ASP A 27 3.51 -0.98 -0.62
C ASP A 27 2.75 -1.91 0.33
N GLY A 28 2.30 -3.03 -0.19
CA GLY A 28 1.49 -3.98 0.56
C GLY A 28 2.19 -4.54 1.79
N GLU A 29 3.51 -4.70 1.75
CA GLU A 29 4.30 -5.16 2.90
C GLU A 29 4.28 -4.13 4.03
N THR A 30 4.54 -2.88 3.72
CA THR A 30 4.53 -1.79 4.71
C THR A 30 3.14 -1.63 5.31
N LEU A 31 2.10 -1.66 4.48
CA LEU A 31 0.71 -1.59 4.95
C LEU A 31 0.32 -2.79 5.80
N PHE A 32 0.73 -3.99 5.40
CA PHE A 32 0.50 -5.20 6.19
C PHE A 32 1.09 -5.07 7.59
N LYS A 33 2.34 -4.65 7.68
CA LYS A 33 3.03 -4.47 8.97
C LYS A 33 2.42 -3.36 9.82
N SER A 34 2.11 -2.21 9.21
CA SER A 34 1.62 -1.04 9.94
C SER A 34 0.13 -1.11 10.28
N LYS A 35 -0.70 -1.58 9.37
CA LYS A 35 -2.17 -1.58 9.55
C LYS A 35 -2.65 -2.85 10.24
N CYS A 36 -2.32 -4.01 9.70
CA CYS A 36 -2.70 -5.28 10.34
C CYS A 36 -1.98 -5.45 11.68
N GLY A 37 -0.73 -5.02 11.77
CA GLY A 37 0.08 -5.09 12.97
C GLY A 37 -0.44 -4.24 14.15
N GLN A 38 -1.37 -3.33 13.94
CA GLN A 38 -1.96 -2.57 15.06
C GLN A 38 -2.72 -3.47 16.04
N CYS A 39 -3.38 -4.49 15.52
CA CYS A 39 -4.15 -5.44 16.31
C CYS A 39 -3.50 -6.83 16.34
N HIS A 40 -2.93 -7.28 15.21
CA HIS A 40 -2.27 -8.56 15.06
C HIS A 40 -0.79 -8.48 15.45
N LYS A 41 -0.55 -8.34 16.73
CA LYS A 41 0.80 -8.28 17.32
C LYS A 41 0.85 -9.08 18.62
N ASN A 42 2.05 -9.41 19.07
CA ASN A 42 2.22 -10.06 20.37
C ASN A 42 1.62 -9.19 21.48
N GLY A 43 0.67 -9.76 22.21
CA GLY A 43 -0.06 -9.05 23.25
C GLY A 43 -1.14 -8.09 22.74
N GLY A 44 -1.45 -8.09 21.45
CA GLY A 44 -2.53 -7.29 20.85
C GLY A 44 -3.91 -7.96 20.92
N GLU A 45 -4.90 -7.31 20.32
CA GLU A 45 -6.29 -7.79 20.31
C GLU A 45 -6.46 -9.12 19.53
N ALA A 46 -5.60 -9.37 18.54
CA ALA A 46 -5.68 -10.52 17.66
C ALA A 46 -4.33 -11.23 17.56
N PRO A 47 -4.31 -12.54 17.26
CA PRO A 47 -3.06 -13.27 17.11
C PRO A 47 -2.26 -12.80 15.92
N VAL A 48 -0.93 -12.87 16.00
CA VAL A 48 -0.03 -12.64 14.89
C VAL A 48 -0.29 -13.65 13.78
N PHE A 49 -0.07 -13.25 12.55
CA PHE A 49 -0.18 -14.13 11.39
C PHE A 49 0.81 -13.71 10.29
N SER A 50 0.97 -14.58 9.33
CA SER A 50 1.86 -14.37 8.19
C SER A 50 1.13 -14.66 6.86
N PRO A 51 1.69 -14.26 5.72
CA PRO A 51 1.10 -14.59 4.42
C PRO A 51 0.87 -16.08 4.19
N VAL A 52 1.70 -16.95 4.75
CA VAL A 52 1.56 -18.40 4.60
C VAL A 52 0.43 -19.02 5.43
N LYS A 53 -0.31 -18.20 6.16
CA LYS A 53 -1.52 -18.66 6.87
C LYS A 53 -2.52 -19.31 5.93
N PHE A 54 -2.64 -18.78 4.71
CA PHE A 54 -3.57 -19.26 3.70
C PHE A 54 -2.87 -19.44 2.35
N ALA A 55 -3.47 -20.25 1.49
CA ALA A 55 -3.15 -20.31 0.07
C ALA A 55 -3.65 -19.05 -0.65
N SER A 56 -3.11 -18.75 -1.82
CA SER A 56 -3.48 -17.57 -2.62
C SER A 56 -4.98 -17.47 -2.86
N SER A 57 -5.64 -18.56 -3.24
CA SER A 57 -7.09 -18.59 -3.46
C SER A 57 -7.91 -18.36 -2.20
N GLN A 58 -7.39 -18.73 -1.05
CA GLN A 58 -8.04 -18.50 0.24
C GLN A 58 -7.97 -17.03 0.63
N TRP A 59 -6.84 -16.36 0.40
CA TRP A 59 -6.71 -14.92 0.59
C TRP A 59 -7.67 -14.16 -0.36
N GLU A 60 -7.74 -14.56 -1.62
CA GLU A 60 -8.67 -13.99 -2.60
C GLU A 60 -10.11 -14.01 -2.07
N ARG A 61 -10.57 -15.17 -1.63
CA ARG A 61 -11.93 -15.33 -1.08
C ARG A 61 -12.14 -14.59 0.23
N PHE A 62 -11.12 -14.53 1.07
CA PHE A 62 -11.18 -13.84 2.36
C PHE A 62 -11.55 -12.37 2.17
N PHE A 63 -10.85 -11.68 1.27
CA PHE A 63 -11.10 -10.27 0.98
C PHE A 63 -12.39 -10.08 0.17
N LYS A 64 -12.63 -10.92 -0.83
CA LYS A 64 -13.83 -10.85 -1.66
C LYS A 64 -15.12 -10.98 -0.84
N ARG A 65 -15.11 -11.84 0.14
CA ARG A 65 -16.26 -12.10 1.03
C ARG A 65 -16.27 -11.23 2.28
N GLU A 66 -15.36 -10.30 2.40
CA GLU A 66 -15.22 -9.42 3.57
C GLU A 66 -15.26 -10.20 4.89
N LYS A 67 -14.53 -11.29 4.96
CA LYS A 67 -14.60 -12.21 6.13
C LYS A 67 -14.14 -11.57 7.42
N HIS A 68 -13.24 -10.59 7.34
CA HIS A 68 -12.76 -9.87 8.52
C HIS A 68 -13.88 -9.11 9.23
N LYS A 69 -14.85 -8.62 8.47
CA LYS A 69 -16.00 -7.88 9.00
C LYS A 69 -16.83 -8.69 10.01
N ARG A 70 -16.80 -10.02 9.91
CA ARG A 70 -17.49 -10.90 10.87
C ARG A 70 -16.92 -10.82 12.29
N LYS A 71 -15.65 -10.47 12.41
CA LYS A 71 -14.97 -10.30 13.70
C LYS A 71 -14.87 -8.83 14.08
N LYS A 72 -14.45 -8.00 13.12
CA LYS A 72 -14.30 -6.56 13.27
C LYS A 72 -14.35 -5.90 11.90
N ASP A 73 -15.15 -4.85 11.77
CA ASP A 73 -15.14 -4.03 10.57
C ASP A 73 -13.91 -3.13 10.57
N ILE A 74 -13.01 -3.35 9.62
CA ILE A 74 -11.77 -2.58 9.48
C ILE A 74 -11.85 -1.49 8.41
N SER A 75 -13.00 -1.28 7.79
CA SER A 75 -13.15 -0.30 6.69
C SER A 75 -12.86 1.13 7.13
N GLY A 76 -13.08 1.46 8.39
CA GLY A 76 -12.73 2.77 8.96
C GLY A 76 -11.25 2.91 9.36
N ILE A 77 -10.50 1.82 9.39
CA ILE A 77 -9.07 1.78 9.77
C ILE A 77 -8.20 1.62 8.55
N ILE A 78 -8.62 0.77 7.61
CA ILE A 78 -7.87 0.43 6.39
C ILE A 78 -8.77 0.74 5.20
N PRO A 79 -8.52 1.84 4.47
CA PRO A 79 -9.27 2.16 3.25
C PRO A 79 -9.18 1.04 2.22
N SER A 80 -10.16 0.98 1.31
CA SER A 80 -10.28 -0.12 0.35
C SER A 80 -9.08 -0.26 -0.60
N ASP A 81 -8.44 0.84 -0.98
CA ASP A 81 -7.22 0.84 -1.80
C ASP A 81 -6.03 0.24 -1.04
N GLU A 82 -5.90 0.56 0.24
CA GLU A 82 -4.88 -0.05 1.11
C GLU A 82 -5.16 -1.54 1.35
N GLN A 83 -6.42 -1.91 1.55
CA GLN A 83 -6.81 -3.32 1.64
C GLN A 83 -6.46 -4.10 0.37
N ALA A 84 -6.63 -3.50 -0.81
CA ALA A 84 -6.26 -4.11 -2.08
C ALA A 84 -4.75 -4.35 -2.18
N SER A 85 -3.94 -3.42 -1.72
CA SER A 85 -2.48 -3.56 -1.69
C SER A 85 -2.02 -4.63 -0.70
N ILE A 86 -2.64 -4.69 0.47
CA ILE A 86 -2.38 -5.74 1.47
C ILE A 86 -2.76 -7.12 0.91
N LYS A 87 -3.94 -7.23 0.32
CA LYS A 87 -4.40 -8.46 -0.33
C LYS A 87 -3.41 -8.97 -1.36
N GLN A 88 -2.92 -8.10 -2.23
CA GLN A 88 -1.95 -8.49 -3.25
C GLN A 88 -0.64 -9.00 -2.62
N TYR A 89 -0.16 -8.33 -1.59
CA TYR A 89 1.02 -8.77 -0.85
C TYR A 89 0.82 -10.17 -0.23
N LEU A 90 -0.32 -10.41 0.40
CA LEU A 90 -0.64 -11.69 1.01
C LEU A 90 -0.76 -12.82 -0.02
N ILE A 91 -1.33 -12.53 -1.19
CA ILE A 91 -1.44 -13.47 -2.31
C ILE A 91 -0.05 -13.79 -2.89
N ASP A 92 0.77 -12.77 -3.11
CA ASP A 92 2.11 -12.92 -3.69
C ASP A 92 3.04 -13.73 -2.79
N HIS A 93 2.77 -13.76 -1.50
CA HIS A 93 3.59 -14.44 -0.49
C HIS A 93 2.85 -15.52 0.29
N ALA A 94 1.72 -15.99 -0.25
CA ALA A 94 0.90 -17.04 0.33
C ALA A 94 1.65 -18.39 0.40
N ALA A 95 1.08 -19.34 1.10
CA ALA A 95 1.70 -20.66 1.33
C ALA A 95 2.04 -21.40 0.02
N ASP A 96 1.24 -21.21 -1.02
CA ASP A 96 1.40 -21.84 -2.34
C ASP A 96 2.01 -20.91 -3.40
N SER A 97 2.49 -19.74 -3.01
CA SER A 97 3.16 -18.78 -3.91
C SER A 97 4.60 -19.18 -4.20
N ASP A 98 5.19 -18.56 -5.24
CA ASP A 98 6.60 -18.76 -5.57
C ASP A 98 7.56 -18.19 -4.51
N LEU A 99 7.10 -17.20 -3.74
CA LEU A 99 7.88 -16.50 -2.73
C LEU A 99 7.13 -16.45 -1.38
N PRO A 100 6.88 -17.61 -0.74
CA PRO A 100 6.14 -17.63 0.51
C PRO A 100 6.90 -16.93 1.64
N ILE A 101 6.18 -16.16 2.45
CA ILE A 101 6.74 -15.49 3.63
C ILE A 101 6.08 -16.06 4.88
N ALA A 102 6.86 -16.79 5.65
CA ALA A 102 6.45 -17.36 6.92
C ALA A 102 6.66 -16.41 8.11
N ALA A 103 7.48 -15.37 7.95
CA ALA A 103 7.67 -14.36 8.99
C ALA A 103 6.36 -13.60 9.22
N GLY A 104 5.84 -13.70 10.43
CA GLY A 104 4.59 -13.07 10.81
C GLY A 104 4.76 -11.66 11.37
N LEU A 105 3.61 -11.08 11.70
CA LEU A 105 3.55 -9.86 12.49
C LEU A 105 4.08 -10.12 13.89
N GLN A 106 4.73 -9.12 14.50
CA GLN A 106 5.33 -9.21 15.84
C GLN A 106 4.73 -8.19 16.79
#